data_8e4010f2c4c8b04f7ac4f07d599a380e
#
_entry.id   8e4010f2c4c8b04f7ac4f07d599a380e
#
_cell.length_a   1.000
_cell.length_b   1.000
_cell.length_c   1.000
_cell.angle_alpha   90.00
_cell.angle_beta   90.00
_cell.angle_gamma   90.00
#
_symmetry.space_group_name_H-M   'P 1'
#
loop_
_entity.id
_entity.type
_entity.pdbx_description
1 polymer ?
#
loop_
_entity_poly.entity_id
_entity_poly.type
_entity_poly.pdbx_seq_one_letter_code
_entity_poly.pdbx_strand_id
1 'polypeptide(L)'
;MSSPSSDADSAGLFGYEDDQDPVSVKSRTGFVLTLFGCPVIFQSKLQKEVTLSSTAAEYDAFSMAMRELLPMRQLLQEFGDKLGLEVLKTSLVNSTGFEDSQGCISLVNVPKMSSRNKYLQLKYHFFREEIGESKGIVAKYISTLEQKADIFTKGLPQKQFEKIRFLLMGW
;
A
#
# COMPACT_ATOMS: atom_id res chain seq x y z
N MET A 1 -6.33 12.85 8.04
CA MET A 1 -6.60 11.93 6.92
C MET A 1 -5.38 11.06 6.74
N SER A 2 -5.55 9.75 6.80
CA SER A 2 -4.46 8.80 6.59
C SER A 2 -4.43 8.37 5.12
N SER A 3 -3.25 8.34 4.53
CA SER A 3 -3.08 7.93 3.14
C SER A 3 -2.01 6.82 3.08
N PRO A 4 -2.40 5.57 2.84
CA PRO A 4 -1.44 4.54 2.53
C PRO A 4 -0.98 4.66 1.07
N SER A 5 0.30 4.40 0.85
CA SER A 5 0.89 4.17 -0.46
C SER A 5 1.58 2.81 -0.42
N SER A 6 1.34 1.98 -1.38
CA SER A 6 1.88 0.62 -1.47
C SER A 6 2.55 0.38 -2.81
N ASP A 7 3.54 -0.48 -2.83
CA ASP A 7 4.27 -0.89 -4.01
C ASP A 7 4.91 -2.27 -3.80
N ALA A 8 5.11 -3.01 -4.87
CA ALA A 8 5.89 -4.22 -4.88
C ALA A 8 6.83 -4.25 -6.10
N ASP A 9 8.11 -4.40 -5.83
CA ASP A 9 9.07 -4.63 -6.89
C ASP A 9 9.18 -6.13 -7.21
N SER A 10 9.06 -6.46 -8.48
CA SER A 10 9.20 -7.83 -8.99
C SER A 10 10.67 -8.14 -9.21
N ALA A 11 11.29 -8.90 -8.29
CA ALA A 11 12.66 -9.36 -8.41
C ALA A 11 13.68 -8.22 -8.66
N GLY A 12 13.55 -7.13 -7.93
CA GLY A 12 14.46 -5.99 -8.01
C GLY A 12 15.85 -6.35 -7.52
N LEU A 13 16.74 -6.59 -8.45
CA LEU A 13 18.16 -6.76 -8.21
C LEU A 13 18.76 -5.40 -7.85
N PHE A 14 19.25 -5.25 -6.63
CA PHE A 14 20.04 -4.08 -6.22
C PHE A 14 21.47 -4.11 -6.79
N GLY A 15 21.72 -4.90 -7.86
CA GLY A 15 22.97 -4.93 -8.61
C GLY A 15 24.06 -5.86 -8.07
N TYR A 16 23.82 -6.58 -6.97
CA TYR A 16 24.81 -7.48 -6.34
C TYR A 16 24.22 -8.85 -5.96
N GLU A 17 23.01 -9.17 -6.41
CA GLU A 17 22.36 -10.43 -6.07
C GLU A 17 22.77 -11.51 -7.09
N ASP A 18 23.04 -12.73 -6.58
CA ASP A 18 23.34 -13.89 -7.41
C ASP A 18 22.06 -14.33 -8.13
N ASP A 19 22.07 -14.36 -9.45
CA ASP A 19 20.95 -14.81 -10.30
C ASP A 19 20.50 -16.25 -9.98
N GLN A 20 21.32 -17.02 -9.27
CA GLN A 20 21.02 -18.39 -8.86
C GLN A 20 20.41 -18.50 -7.45
N ASP A 21 20.36 -17.39 -6.70
CA ASP A 21 19.73 -17.40 -5.38
C ASP A 21 18.20 -17.37 -5.52
N PRO A 22 17.47 -18.40 -5.01
CA PRO A 22 16.01 -18.43 -5.02
C PRO A 22 15.36 -17.23 -4.31
N VAL A 23 16.09 -16.51 -3.48
CA VAL A 23 15.61 -15.28 -2.80
C VAL A 23 15.54 -14.11 -3.76
N SER A 24 16.38 -14.06 -4.79
CA SER A 24 16.45 -12.99 -5.78
C SER A 24 15.17 -12.88 -6.64
N VAL A 25 14.43 -13.98 -6.79
CA VAL A 25 13.17 -14.02 -7.55
C VAL A 25 11.94 -13.55 -6.78
N LYS A 26 12.10 -13.22 -5.49
CA LYS A 26 10.99 -12.75 -4.66
C LYS A 26 10.79 -11.25 -4.79
N SER A 27 9.53 -10.86 -4.96
CA SER A 27 9.14 -9.45 -4.92
C SER A 27 9.35 -8.84 -3.53
N ARG A 28 9.68 -7.57 -3.48
CA ARG A 28 9.75 -6.79 -2.25
C ARG A 28 8.48 -5.97 -2.08
N THR A 29 7.81 -6.11 -0.96
CA THR A 29 6.67 -5.29 -0.57
C THR A 29 7.15 -4.05 0.17
N GLY A 30 6.69 -2.89 -0.24
CA GLY A 30 6.87 -1.63 0.46
C GLY A 30 5.54 -0.90 0.63
N PHE A 31 5.35 -0.28 1.77
CA PHE A 31 4.26 0.64 1.97
C PHE A 31 4.61 1.73 2.98
N VAL A 32 3.90 2.84 2.92
CA VAL A 32 3.95 3.92 3.90
C VAL A 32 2.54 4.44 4.17
N LEU A 33 2.20 4.53 5.45
CA LEU A 33 0.99 5.22 5.90
C LEU A 33 1.38 6.61 6.39
N THR A 34 0.65 7.61 5.89
CA THR A 34 0.82 8.99 6.32
C THR A 34 -0.43 9.48 7.04
N LEU A 35 -0.24 10.19 8.13
CA LEU A 35 -1.30 10.86 8.88
C LEU A 35 -1.04 12.38 8.84
N PHE A 36 -1.99 13.14 8.28
CA PHE A 36 -1.84 14.59 8.05
C PHE A 36 -0.56 14.97 7.30
N GLY A 37 -0.13 14.12 6.35
CA GLY A 37 1.08 14.32 5.57
C GLY A 37 2.37 13.77 6.21
N CYS A 38 2.35 13.39 7.50
CA CYS A 38 3.51 12.82 8.19
C CYS A 38 3.52 11.29 8.06
N PRO A 39 4.64 10.65 7.72
CA PRO A 39 4.77 9.19 7.73
C PRO A 39 4.73 8.67 9.16
N VAL A 40 3.84 7.71 9.43
CA VAL A 40 3.63 7.13 10.77
C VAL A 40 3.93 5.65 10.82
N ILE A 41 3.68 4.91 9.76
CA ILE A 41 4.00 3.49 9.63
C ILE A 41 4.60 3.25 8.25
N PHE A 42 5.69 2.51 8.20
CA PHE A 42 6.29 2.10 6.93
C PHE A 42 6.90 0.70 7.04
N GLN A 43 6.98 0.01 5.91
CA GLN A 43 7.60 -1.30 5.84
C GLN A 43 8.32 -1.49 4.51
N SER A 44 9.42 -2.24 4.56
CA SER A 44 10.11 -2.82 3.42
C SER A 44 10.43 -4.27 3.75
N LYS A 45 9.86 -5.23 3.01
CA LYS A 45 9.99 -6.66 3.29
C LYS A 45 9.93 -7.52 2.05
N LEU A 46 10.79 -8.52 1.95
CA LEU A 46 10.67 -9.56 0.92
C LEU A 46 9.38 -10.37 1.12
N GLN A 47 8.67 -10.62 0.03
CA GLN A 47 7.48 -11.47 0.04
C GLN A 47 7.89 -12.92 0.36
N LYS A 48 7.06 -13.61 1.13
CA LYS A 48 7.33 -15.00 1.50
C LYS A 48 7.15 -15.95 0.32
N GLU A 49 6.22 -15.64 -0.56
CA GLU A 49 5.83 -16.43 -1.72
C GLU A 49 6.30 -15.74 -3.00
N VAL A 50 6.65 -16.53 -3.99
CA VAL A 50 6.89 -16.02 -5.36
C VAL A 50 5.53 -15.72 -5.98
N THR A 51 5.29 -14.48 -6.36
CA THR A 51 4.06 -14.08 -7.04
C THR A 51 4.18 -14.31 -8.53
N LEU A 52 3.14 -14.88 -9.14
CA LEU A 52 3.11 -15.24 -10.57
C LEU A 52 2.89 -14.04 -11.51
N SER A 53 2.61 -12.85 -10.97
CA SER A 53 2.45 -11.63 -11.73
C SER A 53 2.74 -10.40 -10.89
N SER A 54 3.19 -9.31 -11.53
CA SER A 54 3.39 -8.01 -10.88
C SER A 54 2.10 -7.50 -10.23
N THR A 55 0.96 -7.63 -10.90
CA THR A 55 -0.34 -7.25 -10.34
C THR A 55 -0.67 -7.99 -9.04
N ALA A 56 -0.30 -9.28 -8.94
CA ALA A 56 -0.51 -10.04 -7.71
C ALA A 56 0.43 -9.58 -6.60
N ALA A 57 1.68 -9.23 -6.93
CA ALA A 57 2.64 -8.68 -5.98
C ALA A 57 2.19 -7.32 -5.43
N GLU A 58 1.69 -6.44 -6.31
CA GLU A 58 1.12 -5.14 -5.92
C GLU A 58 -0.13 -5.30 -5.05
N TYR A 59 -1.00 -6.24 -5.41
CA TYR A 59 -2.19 -6.51 -4.61
C TYR A 59 -1.85 -7.05 -3.21
N ASP A 60 -0.78 -7.85 -3.08
CA ASP A 60 -0.25 -8.29 -1.78
C ASP A 60 0.27 -7.10 -0.95
N ALA A 61 1.03 -6.19 -1.59
CA ALA A 61 1.53 -4.99 -0.95
C ALA A 61 0.39 -4.08 -0.46
N PHE A 62 -0.61 -3.84 -1.31
CA PHE A 62 -1.80 -3.07 -0.96
C PHE A 62 -2.54 -3.70 0.23
N SER A 63 -2.71 -5.04 0.21
CA SER A 63 -3.32 -5.79 1.30
C SER A 63 -2.56 -5.62 2.63
N MET A 64 -1.23 -5.63 2.59
CA MET A 64 -0.41 -5.41 3.79
C MET A 64 -0.57 -3.99 4.33
N ALA A 65 -0.59 -2.98 3.45
CA ALA A 65 -0.88 -1.61 3.86
C ALA A 65 -2.27 -1.47 4.51
N MET A 66 -3.27 -2.16 3.97
CA MET A 66 -4.63 -2.16 4.54
C MET A 66 -4.71 -2.82 5.92
N ARG A 67 -3.88 -3.84 6.21
CA ARG A 67 -3.81 -4.47 7.55
C ARG A 67 -3.34 -3.51 8.62
N GLU A 68 -2.47 -2.56 8.27
CA GLU A 68 -2.00 -1.53 9.19
C GLU A 68 -2.97 -0.34 9.23
N LEU A 69 -3.59 -0.01 8.10
CA LEU A 69 -4.52 1.11 7.99
C LEU A 69 -5.80 0.89 8.83
N LEU A 70 -6.40 -0.30 8.76
CA LEU A 70 -7.68 -0.55 9.42
C LEU A 70 -7.59 -0.40 10.95
N PRO A 71 -6.62 -1.01 11.66
CA PRO A 71 -6.43 -0.78 13.09
C PRO A 71 -6.09 0.67 13.43
N MET A 72 -5.29 1.35 12.60
CA MET A 72 -4.96 2.76 12.79
C MET A 72 -6.22 3.64 12.72
N ARG A 73 -7.10 3.39 11.77
CA ARG A 73 -8.38 4.10 11.66
C ARG A 73 -9.24 3.89 12.89
N GLN A 74 -9.36 2.64 13.35
CA GLN A 74 -10.13 2.31 14.56
C GLN A 74 -9.55 3.05 15.77
N LEU A 75 -8.24 3.05 15.94
CA LEU A 75 -7.57 3.77 17.03
C LEU A 75 -7.88 5.28 17.00
N LEU A 76 -7.80 5.90 15.80
CA LEU A 76 -8.12 7.32 15.64
C LEU A 76 -9.59 7.63 15.97
N GLN A 77 -10.50 6.74 15.62
CA GLN A 77 -11.93 6.87 15.96
C GLN A 77 -12.14 6.80 17.47
N GLU A 78 -11.54 5.81 18.14
CA GLU A 78 -11.62 5.68 19.60
C GLU A 78 -11.04 6.89 20.33
N PHE A 79 -9.94 7.48 19.83
CA PHE A 79 -9.41 8.74 20.36
C PHE A 79 -10.37 9.91 20.13
N GLY A 80 -10.97 9.99 18.94
CA GLY A 80 -11.95 11.02 18.61
C GLY A 80 -13.13 11.00 19.58
N ASP A 81 -13.66 9.81 19.81
CA ASP A 81 -14.81 9.63 20.72
C ASP A 81 -14.44 9.96 22.17
N LYS A 82 -13.31 9.47 22.68
CA LYS A 82 -12.87 9.71 24.06
C LYS A 82 -12.48 11.16 24.35
N LEU A 83 -11.92 11.83 23.37
CA LEU A 83 -11.45 13.22 23.51
C LEU A 83 -12.47 14.25 23.03
N GLY A 84 -13.62 13.80 22.52
CA GLY A 84 -14.65 14.70 21.95
C GLY A 84 -14.20 15.41 20.68
N LEU A 85 -13.26 14.82 19.93
CA LEU A 85 -12.71 15.41 18.70
C LEU A 85 -13.59 15.05 17.51
N GLU A 86 -14.51 15.95 17.14
CA GLU A 86 -15.44 15.77 16.01
C GLU A 86 -14.72 15.37 14.69
N VAL A 87 -13.52 15.92 14.45
CA VAL A 87 -12.69 15.65 13.26
C VAL A 87 -12.29 14.18 13.13
N LEU A 88 -12.24 13.43 14.23
CA LEU A 88 -11.83 12.03 14.24
C LEU A 88 -13.02 11.06 14.33
N LYS A 89 -14.26 11.55 14.35
CA LYS A 89 -15.43 10.65 14.34
C LYS A 89 -15.46 9.78 13.08
N THR A 90 -16.04 8.62 13.18
CA THR A 90 -16.06 7.53 12.17
C THR A 90 -16.39 8.01 10.77
N SER A 91 -17.33 8.95 10.63
CA SER A 91 -17.75 9.51 9.33
C SER A 91 -16.72 10.46 8.70
N LEU A 92 -15.70 10.91 9.43
CA LEU A 92 -14.76 11.95 8.99
C LEU A 92 -13.33 11.45 8.77
N VAL A 93 -12.99 10.24 9.23
CA VAL A 93 -11.66 9.66 8.98
C VAL A 93 -11.63 9.03 7.58
N ASN A 94 -11.49 9.89 6.57
CA ASN A 94 -11.32 9.46 5.20
C ASN A 94 -9.87 9.03 4.93
N SER A 95 -9.70 7.93 4.21
CA SER A 95 -8.39 7.39 3.83
C SER A 95 -8.33 7.15 2.34
N THR A 96 -7.19 7.47 1.72
CA THR A 96 -6.97 7.21 0.30
C THR A 96 -5.77 6.30 0.15
N GLY A 97 -5.97 5.10 -0.39
CA GLY A 97 -4.90 4.19 -0.82
C GLY A 97 -4.41 4.61 -2.20
N PHE A 98 -3.11 4.86 -2.33
CA PHE A 98 -2.47 5.19 -3.60
C PHE A 98 -1.69 4.00 -4.12
N GLU A 99 -1.86 3.72 -5.40
CA GLU A 99 -1.27 2.57 -6.09
C GLU A 99 -0.97 2.96 -7.55
N ASP A 100 0.20 2.62 -8.08
CA ASP A 100 0.58 2.94 -9.45
C ASP A 100 0.33 1.80 -10.45
N SER A 101 -0.15 0.65 -9.97
CA SER A 101 -0.62 -0.44 -10.82
C SER A 101 -2.12 -0.31 -11.12
N GLN A 102 -2.47 0.02 -12.36
CA GLN A 102 -3.88 0.06 -12.81
C GLN A 102 -4.55 -1.31 -12.67
N GLY A 103 -3.79 -2.41 -12.89
CA GLY A 103 -4.27 -3.77 -12.69
C GLY A 103 -4.66 -4.03 -11.24
N CYS A 104 -3.84 -3.59 -10.29
CA CYS A 104 -4.12 -3.67 -8.86
C CYS A 104 -5.36 -2.84 -8.50
N ILE A 105 -5.45 -1.58 -8.91
CA ILE A 105 -6.61 -0.71 -8.69
C ILE A 105 -7.90 -1.34 -9.24
N SER A 106 -7.83 -1.92 -10.43
CA SER A 106 -8.98 -2.62 -11.02
C SER A 106 -9.43 -3.80 -10.16
N LEU A 107 -8.49 -4.61 -9.64
CA LEU A 107 -8.80 -5.74 -8.76
C LEU A 107 -9.39 -5.29 -7.43
N VAL A 108 -8.89 -4.20 -6.86
CA VAL A 108 -9.39 -3.63 -5.59
C VAL A 108 -10.83 -3.15 -5.73
N ASN A 109 -11.17 -2.50 -6.83
CA ASN A 109 -12.47 -1.85 -7.03
C ASN A 109 -13.55 -2.76 -7.65
N VAL A 110 -13.20 -3.96 -8.16
CA VAL A 110 -14.20 -4.87 -8.79
C VAL A 110 -15.05 -5.55 -7.73
N PRO A 111 -16.40 -5.50 -7.82
CA PRO A 111 -17.31 -6.12 -6.84
C PRO A 111 -17.20 -7.64 -6.79
N LYS A 112 -16.96 -8.29 -7.94
CA LYS A 112 -16.81 -9.75 -8.06
C LYS A 112 -15.56 -10.09 -8.84
N MET A 113 -14.69 -10.94 -8.26
CA MET A 113 -13.53 -11.44 -8.98
C MET A 113 -13.90 -12.57 -9.95
N SER A 114 -13.16 -12.64 -11.06
CA SER A 114 -13.23 -13.75 -11.99
C SER A 114 -12.65 -15.04 -11.37
N SER A 115 -13.01 -16.20 -11.94
CA SER A 115 -12.45 -17.50 -11.52
C SER A 115 -10.91 -17.54 -11.60
N ARG A 116 -10.29 -16.77 -12.49
CA ARG A 116 -8.84 -16.63 -12.63
C ARG A 116 -8.15 -16.05 -11.39
N ASN A 117 -8.83 -15.15 -10.70
CA ASN A 117 -8.27 -14.42 -9.54
C ASN A 117 -8.81 -14.97 -8.20
N LYS A 118 -9.46 -16.13 -8.23
CA LYS A 118 -10.09 -16.73 -7.05
C LYS A 118 -9.11 -17.01 -5.91
N TYR A 119 -7.85 -17.33 -6.23
CA TYR A 119 -6.81 -17.55 -5.22
C TYR A 119 -6.44 -16.27 -4.45
N LEU A 120 -6.54 -15.10 -5.10
CA LEU A 120 -6.35 -13.80 -4.45
C LEU A 120 -7.51 -13.46 -3.51
N GLN A 121 -8.72 -13.96 -3.79
CA GLN A 121 -9.89 -13.69 -2.96
C GLN A 121 -9.74 -14.22 -1.54
N LEU A 122 -9.27 -15.46 -1.39
CA LEU A 122 -9.22 -16.13 -0.09
C LEU A 122 -8.22 -15.45 0.86
N LYS A 123 -7.11 -14.94 0.32
CA LYS A 123 -6.03 -14.34 1.12
C LYS A 123 -6.32 -12.87 1.50
N TYR A 124 -7.06 -12.13 0.66
CA TYR A 124 -7.13 -10.67 0.74
C TYR A 124 -8.56 -10.12 0.80
N HIS A 125 -9.54 -10.98 1.04
CA HIS A 125 -10.96 -10.60 1.04
C HIS A 125 -11.32 -9.60 2.16
N PHE A 126 -10.58 -9.63 3.26
CA PHE A 126 -10.90 -8.89 4.48
C PHE A 126 -10.99 -7.37 4.29
N PHE A 127 -10.17 -6.78 3.44
CA PHE A 127 -10.15 -5.32 3.26
C PHE A 127 -11.11 -4.81 2.19
N ARG A 128 -11.55 -5.68 1.26
CA ARG A 128 -12.41 -5.25 0.15
C ARG A 128 -13.78 -4.76 0.60
N GLU A 129 -14.31 -5.35 1.65
CA GLU A 129 -15.57 -4.92 2.26
C GLU A 129 -15.45 -3.55 2.94
N GLU A 130 -14.23 -3.12 3.23
CA GLU A 130 -13.92 -1.83 3.85
C GLU A 130 -13.63 -0.73 2.82
N ILE A 131 -13.49 -1.07 1.53
CA ILE A 131 -13.25 -0.11 0.45
C ILE A 131 -14.57 0.37 -0.13
N GLY A 132 -14.71 1.68 -0.25
CA GLY A 132 -15.84 2.38 -0.83
C GLY A 132 -15.99 3.77 -0.21
N GLU A 133 -16.60 4.67 -0.95
CA GLU A 133 -16.85 6.05 -0.49
C GLU A 133 -17.68 6.06 0.80
N SER A 134 -18.70 5.19 0.88
CA SER A 134 -19.55 5.05 2.08
C SER A 134 -18.79 4.54 3.31
N LYS A 135 -17.67 3.86 3.11
CA LYS A 135 -16.78 3.35 4.17
C LYS A 135 -15.63 4.32 4.49
N GLY A 136 -15.50 5.38 3.71
CA GLY A 136 -14.44 6.37 3.87
C GLY A 136 -13.04 5.87 3.53
N ILE A 137 -12.93 4.79 2.72
CA ILE A 137 -11.67 4.30 2.18
C ILE A 137 -11.81 4.19 0.66
N VAL A 138 -10.95 4.87 -0.08
CA VAL A 138 -10.91 4.82 -1.54
C VAL A 138 -9.53 4.45 -2.04
N ALA A 139 -9.46 3.63 -3.09
CA ALA A 139 -8.23 3.31 -3.78
C ALA A 139 -8.13 4.18 -5.04
N LYS A 140 -6.99 4.86 -5.23
CA LYS A 140 -6.74 5.74 -6.36
C LYS A 140 -5.42 5.44 -7.03
N TYR A 141 -5.41 5.57 -8.35
CA TYR A 141 -4.19 5.52 -9.13
C TYR A 141 -3.32 6.76 -8.86
N ILE A 142 -2.01 6.53 -8.78
CA ILE A 142 -0.98 7.58 -8.74
C ILE A 142 0.10 7.26 -9.77
N SER A 143 0.78 8.28 -10.27
CA SER A 143 1.93 8.07 -11.16
C SER A 143 3.10 7.45 -10.38
N THR A 144 3.84 6.52 -11.00
CA THR A 144 5.07 5.94 -10.44
C THR A 144 6.08 7.01 -9.99
N LEU A 145 6.13 8.16 -10.67
CA LEU A 145 7.01 9.27 -10.27
C LEU A 145 6.60 9.95 -8.94
N GLU A 146 5.41 9.65 -8.45
CA GLU A 146 4.85 10.19 -7.21
C GLU A 146 4.57 9.10 -6.17
N GLN A 147 4.80 7.80 -6.53
CA GLN A 147 4.60 6.67 -5.65
C GLN A 147 5.62 6.71 -4.50
N LYS A 148 5.15 7.06 -3.32
CA LYS A 148 6.01 7.21 -2.13
C LYS A 148 6.57 5.88 -1.64
N ALA A 149 5.88 4.78 -1.90
CA ALA A 149 6.30 3.45 -1.48
C ALA A 149 7.50 2.91 -2.27
N ASP A 150 7.79 3.45 -3.45
CA ASP A 150 8.92 3.05 -4.29
C ASP A 150 10.27 3.12 -3.55
N ILE A 151 10.45 4.07 -2.65
CA ILE A 151 11.68 4.22 -1.85
C ILE A 151 11.95 3.00 -0.94
N PHE A 152 10.92 2.19 -0.66
CA PHE A 152 11.01 1.02 0.21
C PHE A 152 11.17 -0.29 -0.57
N THR A 153 11.05 -0.26 -1.90
CA THR A 153 11.03 -1.46 -2.74
C THR A 153 12.15 -1.52 -3.74
N LYS A 154 12.58 -0.41 -4.29
CA LYS A 154 13.55 -0.35 -5.42
C LYS A 154 14.65 0.69 -5.21
N GLY A 155 15.79 0.45 -5.85
CA GLY A 155 16.86 1.45 -5.97
C GLY A 155 16.43 2.57 -6.92
N LEU A 156 16.14 3.74 -6.38
CA LEU A 156 15.69 4.88 -7.16
C LEU A 156 16.87 5.70 -7.69
N PRO A 157 16.76 6.27 -8.92
CA PRO A 157 17.68 7.31 -9.37
C PRO A 157 17.71 8.49 -8.38
N GLN A 158 18.88 9.10 -8.21
CA GLN A 158 19.09 10.15 -7.20
C GLN A 158 17.99 11.23 -7.17
N LYS A 159 17.62 11.78 -8.32
CA LYS A 159 16.60 12.84 -8.42
C LYS A 159 15.22 12.38 -7.92
N GLN A 160 14.84 11.14 -8.24
CA GLN A 160 13.57 10.57 -7.80
C GLN A 160 13.61 10.27 -6.30
N PHE A 161 14.70 9.70 -5.81
CA PHE A 161 14.92 9.47 -4.40
C PHE A 161 14.80 10.76 -3.57
N GLU A 162 15.50 11.82 -3.98
CA GLU A 162 15.48 13.13 -3.32
C GLU A 162 14.05 13.72 -3.30
N LYS A 163 13.32 13.62 -4.43
CA LYS A 163 11.92 14.06 -4.53
C LYS A 163 11.03 13.31 -3.54
N ILE A 164 11.09 11.97 -3.55
CA ILE A 164 10.24 11.16 -2.68
C ILE A 164 10.62 11.35 -1.20
N ARG A 165 11.92 11.42 -0.90
CA ARG A 165 12.41 11.75 0.45
C ARG A 165 11.82 13.08 0.94
N PHE A 166 11.87 14.13 0.10
CA PHE A 166 11.28 15.41 0.44
C PHE A 166 9.77 15.32 0.68
N LEU A 167 9.04 14.57 -0.14
CA LEU A 167 7.60 14.35 0.04
C LEU A 167 7.23 13.60 1.32
N LEU A 168 8.14 12.76 1.83
CA LEU A 168 7.94 11.99 3.06
C LEU A 168 8.41 12.73 4.30
N MET A 169 9.57 13.35 4.22
CA MET A 169 10.29 13.88 5.40
C MET A 169 10.25 15.41 5.49
N GLY A 170 9.91 16.09 4.40
CA GLY A 170 9.90 17.56 4.34
C GLY A 170 11.28 18.22 4.13
N TRP A 171 12.34 17.42 3.91
CA TRP A 171 13.73 17.88 3.71
C TRP A 171 14.56 16.94 2.84
#